data_b2855a149499dc9c24867b85ef25e550
#
_entry.id   b2855a149499dc9c24867b85ef25e550
#
_cell.length_a   1.000
_cell.length_b   1.000
_cell.length_c   1.000
_cell.angle_alpha   90.00
_cell.angle_beta   90.00
_cell.angle_gamma   90.00
#
_symmetry.space_group_name_H-M   'P 1'
#
loop_
_entity.id
_entity.type
_entity.pdbx_description
1 polymer ?
#
loop_
_entity_poly.entity_id
_entity_poly.type
_entity_poly.pdbx_seq_one_letter_code
_entity_poly.pdbx_strand_id
1 'polypeptide(L)'
;ISWMTKSFQNSRRDLRERAFQALFTMEMGGDFLLASRFAYDYDKAVDKEDQALELPIFLLNLVNGVNDHKEELDGIISEHLKTGWSLERLTVTDKTLLRLGLFEIKYFDETPDRVALNEIIEVAKKYSDEASAKFINGLLSQFVSEASSASE
;
A
#
# COMPACT_ATOMS: atom_id res chain seq x y z
N ILE A 1 -22.17 17.77 -2.44
CA ILE A 1 -20.80 17.70 -2.96
C ILE A 1 -19.81 17.33 -1.86
N SER A 2 -19.98 17.89 -0.66
CA SER A 2 -19.08 17.56 0.47
C SER A 2 -19.18 16.07 0.86
N TRP A 3 -20.37 15.47 0.79
CA TRP A 3 -20.54 14.05 1.08
C TRP A 3 -19.85 13.18 0.02
N MET A 4 -19.84 13.59 -1.23
CA MET A 4 -19.13 12.88 -2.29
C MET A 4 -17.62 12.90 -2.05
N THR A 5 -17.11 14.07 -1.64
CA THR A 5 -15.68 14.21 -1.33
C THR A 5 -15.27 13.30 -0.17
N LYS A 6 -16.09 13.28 0.90
CA LYS A 6 -15.81 12.41 2.05
C LYS A 6 -15.88 10.93 1.67
N SER A 7 -16.88 10.56 0.86
CA SER A 7 -17.01 9.18 0.39
C SER A 7 -15.80 8.76 -0.44
N PHE A 8 -15.34 9.64 -1.34
CA PHE A 8 -14.16 9.38 -2.16
C PHE A 8 -12.92 9.23 -1.29
N GLN A 9 -12.72 10.15 -0.32
CA GLN A 9 -11.55 10.14 0.56
C GLN A 9 -11.49 8.91 1.47
N ASN A 10 -12.62 8.23 1.67
CA ASN A 10 -12.68 7.02 2.49
C ASN A 10 -12.77 5.76 1.66
N SER A 11 -12.67 5.87 0.31
CA SER A 11 -12.66 4.70 -0.54
C SER A 11 -11.41 3.86 -0.28
N ARG A 12 -11.49 2.56 -0.53
CA ARG A 12 -10.34 1.68 -0.36
C ARG A 12 -9.18 2.06 -1.28
N ARG A 13 -9.50 2.55 -2.48
CA ARG A 13 -8.46 3.06 -3.39
C ARG A 13 -7.71 4.23 -2.76
N ASP A 14 -8.43 5.20 -2.22
CA ASP A 14 -7.84 6.35 -1.56
C ASP A 14 -7.04 5.93 -0.33
N LEU A 15 -7.58 5.02 0.47
CA LEU A 15 -6.91 4.56 1.69
C LEU A 15 -5.63 3.77 1.40
N ARG A 16 -5.59 3.01 0.28
CA ARG A 16 -4.35 2.33 -0.13
C ARG A 16 -3.26 3.34 -0.48
N GLU A 17 -3.63 4.41 -1.17
CA GLU A 17 -2.70 5.47 -1.50
C GLU A 17 -2.15 6.14 -0.24
N ARG A 18 -3.02 6.39 0.73
CA ARG A 18 -2.60 7.00 1.99
C ARG A 18 -1.75 6.04 2.82
N ALA A 19 -2.04 4.73 2.76
CA ALA A 19 -1.18 3.73 3.39
C ALA A 19 0.23 3.76 2.80
N PHE A 20 0.33 3.86 1.48
CA PHE A 20 1.63 4.01 0.83
C PHE A 20 2.38 5.25 1.35
N GLN A 21 1.71 6.39 1.42
CA GLN A 21 2.31 7.63 1.90
C GLN A 21 2.80 7.50 3.34
N ALA A 22 2.00 6.87 4.20
CA ALA A 22 2.37 6.66 5.60
C ALA A 22 3.59 5.75 5.72
N LEU A 23 3.59 4.64 4.99
CA LEU A 23 4.70 3.70 5.01
C LEU A 23 5.99 4.31 4.48
N PHE A 24 5.88 5.11 3.42
CA PHE A 24 7.02 5.83 2.89
C PHE A 24 7.60 6.78 3.95
N THR A 25 6.74 7.52 4.63
CA THR A 25 7.16 8.43 5.70
C THR A 25 7.85 7.68 6.84
N MET A 26 7.33 6.51 7.21
CA MET A 26 7.92 5.69 8.26
C MET A 26 9.33 5.19 7.87
N GLU A 27 9.55 4.88 6.60
CA GLU A 27 10.89 4.50 6.12
C GLU A 27 11.88 5.64 6.26
N MET A 28 11.39 6.87 6.26
CA MET A 28 12.23 8.05 6.48
C MET A 28 12.36 8.40 7.97
N GLY A 29 11.94 7.52 8.87
CA GLY A 29 12.06 7.70 10.32
C GLY A 29 10.81 8.19 11.01
N GLY A 30 9.65 8.20 10.34
CA GLY A 30 8.40 8.65 10.93
C GLY A 30 7.79 7.63 11.90
N ASP A 31 7.03 8.13 12.86
CA ASP A 31 6.27 7.30 13.80
C ASP A 31 4.99 6.79 13.12
N PHE A 32 4.57 5.56 13.46
CA PHE A 32 3.41 4.92 12.86
C PHE A 32 2.14 5.76 12.94
N LEU A 33 1.79 6.22 14.14
CA LEU A 33 0.54 6.97 14.30
C LEU A 33 0.60 8.34 13.67
N LEU A 34 1.73 9.03 13.83
CA LEU A 34 1.90 10.36 13.24
C LEU A 34 1.92 10.29 11.72
N ALA A 35 2.61 9.30 11.15
CA ALA A 35 2.68 9.12 9.71
C ALA A 35 1.30 8.78 9.13
N SER A 36 0.56 7.90 9.79
CA SER A 36 -0.79 7.52 9.36
C SER A 36 -1.75 8.69 9.43
N ARG A 37 -1.69 9.46 10.53
CA ARG A 37 -2.53 10.64 10.70
C ARG A 37 -2.21 11.70 9.65
N PHE A 38 -0.93 11.97 9.43
CA PHE A 38 -0.52 12.93 8.42
C PHE A 38 -0.97 12.50 7.02
N ALA A 39 -0.76 11.25 6.67
CA ALA A 39 -1.15 10.74 5.35
C ALA A 39 -2.66 10.82 5.13
N TYR A 40 -3.44 10.66 6.20
CA TYR A 40 -4.89 10.73 6.09
C TYR A 40 -5.40 12.16 5.99
N ASP A 41 -4.79 13.08 6.73
CA ASP A 41 -5.33 14.42 6.92
C ASP A 41 -4.71 15.54 6.08
N TYR A 42 -3.53 15.31 5.47
CA TYR A 42 -2.71 16.40 4.95
C TYR A 42 -3.40 17.25 3.88
N ASP A 43 -4.32 16.68 3.12
CA ASP A 43 -5.01 17.39 2.03
C ASP A 43 -6.46 17.71 2.38
N LYS A 44 -6.84 17.58 3.66
CA LYS A 44 -8.20 17.86 4.10
C LYS A 44 -8.28 19.21 4.78
N ALA A 45 -9.37 19.95 4.53
CA ALA A 45 -9.69 21.13 5.32
C ALA A 45 -10.30 20.63 6.63
N VAL A 46 -9.45 20.42 7.61
CA VAL A 46 -9.82 19.71 8.84
C VAL A 46 -10.10 20.70 9.97
N ASP A 47 -11.30 20.65 10.54
CA ASP A 47 -11.62 21.34 11.78
C ASP A 47 -10.97 20.59 12.93
N LYS A 48 -10.78 21.26 14.09
CA LYS A 48 -10.23 20.63 15.25
C LYS A 48 -11.07 19.45 15.73
N GLU A 49 -12.37 19.51 15.53
CA GLU A 49 -13.28 18.42 15.88
C GLU A 49 -13.03 17.19 14.99
N ASP A 50 -12.79 17.42 13.70
CA ASP A 50 -12.53 16.34 12.77
C ASP A 50 -11.19 15.64 13.05
N GLN A 51 -10.22 16.37 13.59
CA GLN A 51 -8.93 15.80 13.96
C GLN A 51 -9.05 14.77 15.09
N ALA A 52 -10.13 14.84 15.86
CA ALA A 52 -10.38 13.88 16.92
C ALA A 52 -10.97 12.57 16.42
N LEU A 53 -11.40 12.51 15.16
CA LEU A 53 -11.98 11.30 14.59
C LEU A 53 -10.92 10.23 14.43
N GLU A 54 -11.34 8.98 14.63
CA GLU A 54 -10.45 7.84 14.44
C GLU A 54 -10.07 7.65 12.99
N LEU A 55 -8.87 7.14 12.77
CA LEU A 55 -8.44 6.77 11.43
C LEU A 55 -9.21 5.54 10.94
N PRO A 56 -9.48 5.45 9.63
CA PRO A 56 -10.17 4.27 9.09
C PRO A 56 -9.41 2.98 9.39
N ILE A 57 -10.16 1.96 9.79
CA ILE A 57 -9.57 0.66 10.15
C ILE A 57 -8.79 0.04 8.99
N PHE A 58 -9.31 0.15 7.77
CA PHE A 58 -8.63 -0.38 6.60
C PHE A 58 -7.22 0.23 6.45
N LEU A 59 -7.12 1.54 6.62
CA LEU A 59 -5.82 2.23 6.58
C LEU A 59 -4.89 1.71 7.67
N LEU A 60 -5.37 1.65 8.91
CA LEU A 60 -4.56 1.19 10.04
C LEU A 60 -4.11 -0.26 9.84
N ASN A 61 -4.99 -1.12 9.35
CA ASN A 61 -4.65 -2.52 9.12
C ASN A 61 -3.56 -2.67 8.06
N LEU A 62 -3.60 -1.86 7.02
CA LEU A 62 -2.56 -1.90 5.99
C LEU A 62 -1.22 -1.43 6.54
N VAL A 63 -1.19 -0.27 7.18
CA VAL A 63 0.07 0.31 7.68
C VAL A 63 0.65 -0.55 8.79
N ASN A 64 -0.16 -0.91 9.78
CA ASN A 64 0.29 -1.73 10.89
C ASN A 64 0.70 -3.13 10.43
N GLY A 65 -0.08 -3.71 9.51
CA GLY A 65 0.21 -5.05 9.01
C GLY A 65 1.54 -5.11 8.26
N VAL A 66 1.79 -4.14 7.38
CA VAL A 66 3.07 -4.09 6.68
C VAL A 66 4.22 -3.91 7.67
N ASN A 67 4.05 -3.01 8.63
CA ASN A 67 5.08 -2.76 9.63
C ASN A 67 5.38 -4.01 10.45
N ASP A 68 4.36 -4.73 10.88
CA ASP A 68 4.52 -5.94 11.69
C ASP A 68 5.12 -7.11 10.89
N HIS A 69 4.86 -7.17 9.59
CA HIS A 69 5.31 -8.28 8.74
C HIS A 69 6.47 -7.90 7.84
N LYS A 70 7.11 -6.76 8.10
CA LYS A 70 8.14 -6.23 7.22
C LYS A 70 9.25 -7.21 6.90
N GLU A 71 9.79 -7.87 7.93
CA GLU A 71 10.89 -8.83 7.74
C GLU A 71 10.47 -10.02 6.87
N GLU A 72 9.27 -10.54 7.11
CA GLU A 72 8.72 -11.65 6.33
C GLU A 72 8.52 -11.21 4.88
N LEU A 73 7.89 -10.05 4.67
CA LEU A 73 7.64 -9.54 3.33
C LEU A 73 8.93 -9.30 2.57
N ASP A 74 9.93 -8.72 3.22
CA ASP A 74 11.23 -8.46 2.62
C ASP A 74 11.92 -9.76 2.21
N GLY A 75 11.81 -10.80 3.03
CA GLY A 75 12.36 -12.10 2.71
C GLY A 75 11.74 -12.71 1.47
N ILE A 76 10.41 -12.64 1.37
CA ILE A 76 9.69 -13.15 0.20
C ILE A 76 10.06 -12.37 -1.05
N ILE A 77 10.08 -11.04 -0.96
CA ILE A 77 10.44 -10.18 -2.09
C ILE A 77 11.86 -10.50 -2.56
N SER A 78 12.80 -10.61 -1.63
CA SER A 78 14.19 -10.89 -1.94
C SER A 78 14.38 -12.21 -2.70
N GLU A 79 13.61 -13.23 -2.35
CA GLU A 79 13.66 -14.54 -3.01
C GLU A 79 13.17 -14.48 -4.45
N HIS A 80 12.39 -13.46 -4.81
CA HIS A 80 11.80 -13.33 -6.15
C HIS A 80 12.48 -12.26 -7.01
N LEU A 81 13.55 -11.66 -6.51
CA LEU A 81 14.34 -10.72 -7.31
C LEU A 81 15.28 -11.50 -8.24
N LYS A 82 15.53 -10.95 -9.40
CA LYS A 82 16.45 -11.55 -10.36
C LYS A 82 17.88 -11.50 -9.83
N THR A 83 18.71 -12.44 -10.32
CA THR A 83 20.12 -12.47 -9.99
C THR A 83 20.78 -11.12 -10.22
N GLY A 84 21.54 -10.66 -9.26
CA GLY A 84 22.20 -9.35 -9.34
C GLY A 84 21.40 -8.21 -8.74
N TRP A 85 20.16 -8.44 -8.36
CA TRP A 85 19.33 -7.45 -7.68
C TRP A 85 19.18 -7.82 -6.22
N SER A 86 19.09 -6.82 -5.37
CA SER A 86 18.85 -7.00 -3.93
C SER A 86 17.86 -5.93 -3.48
N LEU A 87 17.23 -6.19 -2.34
CA LEU A 87 16.24 -5.26 -1.79
C LEU A 87 16.86 -3.87 -1.55
N GLU A 88 18.11 -3.82 -1.10
CA GLU A 88 18.80 -2.57 -0.82
C GLU A 88 19.03 -1.71 -2.07
N ARG A 89 19.02 -2.33 -3.24
CA ARG A 89 19.22 -1.63 -4.51
C ARG A 89 17.93 -1.04 -5.06
N LEU A 90 16.79 -1.42 -4.51
CA LEU A 90 15.51 -0.86 -4.91
C LEU A 90 15.30 0.51 -4.27
N THR A 91 14.55 1.37 -4.95
CA THR A 91 14.17 2.65 -4.36
C THR A 91 13.23 2.43 -3.18
N VAL A 92 13.16 3.41 -2.29
CA VAL A 92 12.20 3.36 -1.16
C VAL A 92 10.77 3.25 -1.68
N THR A 93 10.48 3.95 -2.78
CA THR A 93 9.16 3.89 -3.40
C THR A 93 8.81 2.46 -3.84
N ASP A 94 9.70 1.81 -4.57
CA ASP A 94 9.45 0.45 -5.06
C ASP A 94 9.35 -0.56 -3.92
N LYS A 95 10.24 -0.46 -2.93
CA LYS A 95 10.17 -1.34 -1.75
C LYS A 95 8.84 -1.20 -1.03
N THR A 96 8.40 0.03 -0.83
CA THR A 96 7.15 0.29 -0.11
C THR A 96 5.95 -0.23 -0.88
N LEU A 97 5.93 -0.04 -2.20
CA LEU A 97 4.87 -0.55 -3.06
C LEU A 97 4.82 -2.08 -3.05
N LEU A 98 5.98 -2.72 -3.14
CA LEU A 98 6.05 -4.18 -3.10
C LEU A 98 5.55 -4.73 -1.77
N ARG A 99 6.00 -4.14 -0.66
CA ARG A 99 5.56 -4.57 0.68
C ARG A 99 4.06 -4.42 0.84
N LEU A 100 3.52 -3.27 0.45
CA LEU A 100 2.09 -2.99 0.60
C LEU A 100 1.24 -3.92 -0.27
N GLY A 101 1.61 -4.08 -1.54
CA GLY A 101 0.88 -4.94 -2.46
C GLY A 101 0.92 -6.40 -2.04
N LEU A 102 2.10 -6.90 -1.66
CA LEU A 102 2.24 -8.27 -1.22
C LEU A 102 1.46 -8.53 0.07
N PHE A 103 1.48 -7.59 1.01
CA PHE A 103 0.73 -7.72 2.25
C PHE A 103 -0.77 -7.88 1.98
N GLU A 104 -1.34 -7.04 1.13
CA GLU A 104 -2.77 -7.11 0.82
C GLU A 104 -3.11 -8.43 0.12
N ILE A 105 -2.31 -8.85 -0.85
CA ILE A 105 -2.52 -10.12 -1.55
C ILE A 105 -2.47 -11.29 -0.57
N LYS A 106 -1.51 -11.28 0.34
CA LYS A 106 -1.25 -12.42 1.22
C LYS A 106 -2.21 -12.48 2.42
N TYR A 107 -2.59 -11.34 2.97
CA TYR A 107 -3.29 -11.30 4.26
C TYR A 107 -4.72 -10.76 4.21
N PHE A 108 -5.14 -10.12 3.14
CA PHE A 108 -6.49 -9.57 3.06
C PHE A 108 -7.40 -10.49 2.24
N ASP A 109 -8.00 -11.47 2.92
CA ASP A 109 -8.90 -12.43 2.26
C ASP A 109 -10.12 -11.75 1.62
N GLU A 110 -10.54 -10.61 2.16
CA GLU A 110 -11.67 -9.85 1.65
C GLU A 110 -11.39 -9.23 0.27
N THR A 111 -10.13 -8.99 -0.06
CA THR A 111 -9.75 -8.40 -1.34
C THR A 111 -9.29 -9.51 -2.27
N PRO A 112 -9.95 -9.70 -3.41
CA PRO A 112 -9.45 -10.66 -4.41
C PRO A 112 -8.01 -10.28 -4.81
N ASP A 113 -7.16 -11.28 -4.99
CA ASP A 113 -5.74 -11.04 -5.27
C ASP A 113 -5.52 -10.15 -6.48
N ARG A 114 -6.30 -10.36 -7.54
CA ARG A 114 -6.16 -9.55 -8.75
C ARG A 114 -6.56 -8.09 -8.53
N VAL A 115 -7.55 -7.86 -7.68
CA VAL A 115 -7.94 -6.50 -7.32
C VAL A 115 -6.81 -5.82 -6.55
N ALA A 116 -6.23 -6.52 -5.58
CA ALA A 116 -5.11 -5.98 -4.81
C ALA A 116 -3.93 -5.66 -5.74
N LEU A 117 -3.61 -6.56 -6.66
CA LEU A 117 -2.53 -6.32 -7.63
C LEU A 117 -2.82 -5.08 -8.50
N ASN A 118 -4.01 -5.03 -9.08
CA ASN A 118 -4.36 -3.90 -9.96
C ASN A 118 -4.33 -2.57 -9.22
N GLU A 119 -4.79 -2.56 -7.98
CA GLU A 119 -4.81 -1.32 -7.19
C GLU A 119 -3.41 -0.84 -6.82
N ILE A 120 -2.50 -1.74 -6.47
CA ILE A 120 -1.13 -1.31 -6.17
C ILE A 120 -0.40 -0.83 -7.43
N ILE A 121 -0.73 -1.40 -8.58
CA ILE A 121 -0.17 -0.92 -9.86
C ILE A 121 -0.63 0.51 -10.15
N GLU A 122 -1.89 0.84 -9.85
CA GLU A 122 -2.37 2.22 -10.02
C GLU A 122 -1.62 3.19 -9.11
N VAL A 123 -1.33 2.78 -7.86
CA VAL A 123 -0.51 3.60 -6.96
C VAL A 123 0.90 3.77 -7.54
N ALA A 124 1.48 2.70 -8.07
CA ALA A 124 2.81 2.74 -8.68
C ALA A 124 2.87 3.74 -9.85
N LYS A 125 1.85 3.74 -10.68
CA LYS A 125 1.79 4.68 -11.82
C LYS A 125 1.72 6.13 -11.36
N LYS A 126 1.07 6.37 -10.23
CA LYS A 126 0.92 7.73 -9.69
C LYS A 126 2.20 8.25 -9.03
N TYR A 127 2.90 7.39 -8.29
CA TYR A 127 4.05 7.81 -7.48
C TYR A 127 5.39 7.40 -8.06
N SER A 128 5.41 6.61 -9.13
CA SER A 128 6.63 6.19 -9.78
C SER A 128 6.46 6.32 -11.30
N ASP A 129 6.96 5.33 -12.07
CA ASP A 129 6.91 5.38 -13.52
C ASP A 129 6.45 4.04 -14.09
N GLU A 130 6.34 3.98 -15.43
CA GLU A 130 5.90 2.77 -16.13
C GLU A 130 6.85 1.59 -15.92
N ALA A 131 8.15 1.85 -15.82
CA ALA A 131 9.13 0.79 -15.60
C ALA A 131 8.93 0.16 -14.23
N SER A 132 8.72 0.98 -13.20
CA SER A 132 8.42 0.49 -11.85
C SER A 132 7.10 -0.28 -11.82
N ALA A 133 6.07 0.24 -12.48
CA ALA A 133 4.78 -0.44 -12.53
C ALA A 133 4.91 -1.83 -13.16
N LYS A 134 5.67 -1.95 -14.24
CA LYS A 134 5.91 -3.25 -14.89
C LYS A 134 6.70 -4.19 -13.99
N PHE A 135 7.72 -3.69 -13.33
CA PHE A 135 8.54 -4.47 -12.41
C PHE A 135 7.70 -5.02 -11.27
N ILE A 136 6.90 -4.15 -10.64
CA ILE A 136 6.03 -4.54 -9.52
C ILE A 136 5.00 -5.56 -9.98
N ASN A 137 4.39 -5.35 -11.14
CA ASN A 137 3.43 -6.30 -11.70
C ASN A 137 4.07 -7.66 -11.94
N GLY A 138 5.26 -7.68 -12.52
CA GLY A 138 5.97 -8.93 -12.80
C GLY A 138 6.30 -9.71 -11.54
N LEU A 139 6.69 -9.02 -10.48
CA LEU A 139 7.00 -9.68 -9.22
C LEU A 139 5.74 -10.14 -8.49
N LEU A 140 4.78 -9.26 -8.30
CA LEU A 140 3.60 -9.56 -7.48
C LEU A 140 2.60 -10.48 -8.17
N SER A 141 2.55 -10.52 -9.50
CA SER A 141 1.63 -11.41 -10.21
C SER A 141 1.89 -12.89 -9.88
N GLN A 142 3.10 -13.22 -9.46
CA GLN A 142 3.45 -14.58 -9.06
C GLN A 142 2.68 -15.06 -7.82
N PHE A 143 2.14 -14.13 -7.05
CA PHE A 143 1.41 -14.44 -5.81
C PHE A 143 -0.11 -14.42 -5.99
N VAL A 144 -0.58 -14.09 -7.18
CA VAL A 144 -2.02 -14.03 -7.45
C VAL A 144 -2.54 -15.45 -7.68
N SER A 145 -3.54 -15.84 -6.88
CA SER A 145 -4.14 -17.16 -6.96
C SER A 145 -5.00 -17.29 -8.21
N GLU A 146 -4.87 -18.41 -8.94
CA GLU A 146 -5.73 -18.71 -10.08
C GLU A 146 -7.18 -18.85 -9.67
N ALA A 147 -7.43 -19.40 -8.47
CA ALA A 147 -8.77 -19.52 -7.93
C ALA A 147 -9.41 -18.14 -7.74
N SER A 148 -8.63 -17.16 -7.25
CA SER A 148 -9.09 -15.78 -7.13
C SER A 148 -9.39 -15.17 -8.49
N SER A 149 -8.59 -15.45 -9.49
CA SER A 149 -8.82 -14.99 -10.87
C SER A 149 -10.05 -15.61 -11.48
N ALA A 150 -10.27 -16.89 -11.22
CA ALA A 150 -11.40 -17.64 -11.79
C ALA A 150 -12.74 -17.21 -11.21
N SER A 151 -12.75 -16.69 -9.98
CA SER A 151 -14.00 -16.26 -9.32
C SER A 151 -14.50 -14.92 -9.87
N GLU A 152 -13.72 -14.26 -10.67
CA GLU A 152 -14.11 -13.02 -11.33
C GLU A 152 -14.77 -13.29 -12.66
#